data_18bfd2ed3ad0f04d22256c99aebaf6d8
#
_entry.id   18bfd2ed3ad0f04d22256c99aebaf6d8
#
_cell.length_a   1.000
_cell.length_b   1.000
_cell.length_c   1.000
_cell.angle_alpha   90.00
_cell.angle_beta   90.00
_cell.angle_gamma   90.00
#
_symmetry.space_group_name_H-M   'P 1'
#
loop_
_entity.id
_entity.type
_entity.pdbx_description
1 polymer ?
#
loop_
_entity_poly.entity_id
_entity_poly.type
_entity_poly.pdbx_seq_one_letter_code
_entity_poly.pdbx_strand_id
1 'polypeptide(L)'
;MLDKVERMYATPPYPPFPRAEYTDRVRRLKEEMVKAELDVMVMWGENNIRYFTGFLTNHFPPVTVCPGVLIIAINKEPVMIVPNFFQGVVEGFTFINDIRVQHNPHVTENLRGMPREVAEVTKELMGSSKGRVGVEGGIKGGMTIPRPLNDIDEFRAALSEVEFVYAADQIWNVRMIKSLLEVEALSIACQADVKAYHDLIAEFEWGWTEKDVGLFVRKKLLDYADECLPNLCMSSRRKVFMADIPAWDEGIPLMPGDRLVLEPLPQVKGYWGSSGRTFHMGPAPEEEIHKIQILDRGRQVAAEMTKPGVTSGSIMDAINDTLEDGGLHCSLDQGGHGVGIDGQEPPAIALGETFEVQENMVLALECWMFETDDNGHHRVYGGEDYVHVTKDGCDLLPTFPTDIMTLGK
;
A
#
# COMPACT_ATOMS: atom_id res chain seq x y z
N MET A 1 -8.78 -22.42 26.70
CA MET A 1 -7.43 -21.87 26.36
C MET A 1 -6.55 -22.93 25.73
N LEU A 2 -6.41 -24.13 26.30
CA LEU A 2 -5.65 -25.27 25.69
C LEU A 2 -6.14 -25.65 24.30
N ASP A 3 -7.46 -25.75 24.08
CA ASP A 3 -8.07 -26.06 22.76
C ASP A 3 -7.69 -25.05 21.66
N LYS A 4 -7.43 -23.79 22.01
CA LYS A 4 -6.99 -22.78 21.04
C LYS A 4 -5.50 -22.96 20.70
N VAL A 5 -4.70 -23.31 21.69
CA VAL A 5 -3.27 -23.58 21.56
C VAL A 5 -3.05 -24.87 20.76
N GLU A 6 -3.78 -25.95 21.06
CA GLU A 6 -3.69 -27.19 20.30
C GLU A 6 -4.10 -27.02 18.85
N ARG A 7 -5.13 -26.22 18.56
CA ARG A 7 -5.50 -25.87 17.18
C ARG A 7 -4.44 -25.02 16.46
N MET A 8 -3.73 -24.18 17.19
CA MET A 8 -2.62 -23.39 16.61
C MET A 8 -1.45 -24.28 16.19
N TYR A 9 -1.20 -25.39 16.87
CA TYR A 9 -0.17 -26.37 16.49
C TYR A 9 -0.63 -27.37 15.43
N ALA A 10 -1.93 -27.62 15.32
CA ALA A 10 -2.49 -28.55 14.35
C ALA A 10 -2.80 -27.93 12.98
N THR A 11 -2.87 -26.63 12.89
CA THR A 11 -3.14 -25.90 11.64
C THR A 11 -1.88 -25.19 11.21
N PRO A 12 -1.39 -25.38 9.98
CA PRO A 12 -0.32 -24.52 9.47
C PRO A 12 -0.75 -23.08 9.65
N PRO A 13 0.08 -22.28 10.31
CA PRO A 13 -0.44 -21.06 10.83
C PRO A 13 -0.72 -20.01 9.82
N TYR A 14 -0.51 -20.06 8.58
CA TYR A 14 -0.69 -18.72 8.06
C TYR A 14 -0.29 -18.34 6.69
N PRO A 15 -1.15 -18.28 5.79
CA PRO A 15 -1.45 -16.99 5.18
C PRO A 15 -2.67 -16.32 5.88
N PRO A 16 -2.78 -14.99 5.86
CA PRO A 16 -3.87 -14.27 6.52
C PRO A 16 -5.25 -14.52 5.90
N PHE A 17 -5.30 -15.06 4.68
CA PHE A 17 -6.53 -15.44 3.97
C PHE A 17 -6.62 -16.94 3.74
N PRO A 18 -7.83 -17.48 3.46
CA PRO A 18 -8.01 -18.88 3.10
C PRO A 18 -7.26 -19.26 1.81
N ARG A 19 -6.85 -20.52 1.68
CA ARG A 19 -6.18 -21.05 0.47
C ARG A 19 -6.90 -20.70 -0.84
N ALA A 20 -8.22 -20.75 -0.83
CA ALA A 20 -9.04 -20.43 -2.01
C ALA A 20 -8.78 -19.04 -2.57
N GLU A 21 -8.52 -18.05 -1.72
CA GLU A 21 -8.18 -16.69 -2.11
C GLU A 21 -6.90 -16.66 -2.94
N TYR A 22 -5.83 -17.27 -2.44
CA TYR A 22 -4.54 -17.32 -3.16
C TYR A 22 -4.62 -18.14 -4.45
N THR A 23 -5.39 -19.22 -4.43
CA THR A 23 -5.64 -20.02 -5.64
C THR A 23 -6.34 -19.19 -6.73
N ASP A 24 -7.31 -18.35 -6.34
CA ASP A 24 -8.01 -17.46 -7.27
C ASP A 24 -7.09 -16.36 -7.81
N ARG A 25 -6.26 -15.74 -6.97
CA ARG A 25 -5.27 -14.75 -7.40
C ARG A 25 -4.31 -15.31 -8.44
N VAL A 26 -3.77 -16.51 -8.20
CA VAL A 26 -2.91 -17.20 -9.15
C VAL A 26 -3.66 -17.53 -10.44
N ARG A 27 -4.91 -17.98 -10.37
CA ARG A 27 -5.76 -18.24 -11.55
C ARG A 27 -5.94 -16.96 -12.39
N ARG A 28 -6.31 -15.85 -11.76
CA ARG A 28 -6.45 -14.54 -12.44
C ARG A 28 -5.15 -14.08 -13.08
N LEU A 29 -4.00 -14.25 -12.41
CA LEU A 29 -2.71 -13.94 -13.01
C LEU A 29 -2.42 -14.79 -14.23
N LYS A 30 -2.71 -16.09 -14.19
CA LYS A 30 -2.55 -16.98 -15.35
C LYS A 30 -3.44 -16.56 -16.53
N GLU A 31 -4.63 -16.07 -16.29
CA GLU A 31 -5.50 -15.51 -17.33
C GLU A 31 -4.89 -14.24 -17.96
N GLU A 32 -4.30 -13.36 -17.18
CA GLU A 32 -3.57 -12.19 -17.68
C GLU A 32 -2.30 -12.62 -18.45
N MET A 33 -1.58 -13.64 -17.97
CA MET A 33 -0.43 -14.21 -18.67
C MET A 33 -0.82 -14.78 -20.04
N VAL A 34 -1.95 -15.46 -20.14
CA VAL A 34 -2.47 -15.96 -21.43
C VAL A 34 -2.75 -14.82 -22.41
N LYS A 35 -3.41 -13.75 -21.94
CA LYS A 35 -3.68 -12.56 -22.78
C LYS A 35 -2.40 -11.90 -23.30
N ALA A 36 -1.35 -11.93 -22.49
CA ALA A 36 -0.04 -11.36 -22.82
C ALA A 36 0.91 -12.35 -23.50
N GLU A 37 0.45 -13.57 -23.81
CA GLU A 37 1.24 -14.66 -24.41
C GLU A 37 2.52 -14.98 -23.60
N LEU A 38 2.44 -14.95 -22.26
CA LEU A 38 3.53 -15.27 -21.36
C LEU A 38 3.46 -16.75 -20.96
N ASP A 39 4.58 -17.46 -21.03
CA ASP A 39 4.68 -18.86 -20.59
C ASP A 39 4.90 -18.98 -19.08
N VAL A 40 5.73 -18.08 -18.54
CA VAL A 40 6.13 -18.07 -17.12
C VAL A 40 6.22 -16.63 -16.62
N MET A 41 5.85 -16.42 -15.37
CA MET A 41 6.05 -15.18 -14.60
C MET A 41 7.06 -15.46 -13.49
N VAL A 42 8.05 -14.57 -13.34
CA VAL A 42 9.05 -14.61 -12.26
C VAL A 42 8.96 -13.37 -11.41
N MET A 43 8.82 -13.52 -10.09
CA MET A 43 8.62 -12.44 -9.14
C MET A 43 9.62 -12.52 -7.99
N TRP A 44 10.29 -11.41 -7.70
CA TRP A 44 11.20 -11.19 -6.57
C TRP A 44 10.65 -10.18 -5.55
N GLY A 45 9.66 -9.39 -5.93
CA GLY A 45 9.07 -8.35 -5.09
C GLY A 45 8.29 -8.96 -3.92
N GLU A 46 8.63 -8.54 -2.71
CA GLU A 46 8.05 -9.08 -1.49
C GLU A 46 6.52 -8.95 -1.47
N ASN A 47 5.98 -7.78 -1.83
CA ASN A 47 4.54 -7.55 -1.85
C ASN A 47 3.82 -8.42 -2.89
N ASN A 48 4.44 -8.67 -4.06
CA ASN A 48 3.87 -9.58 -5.04
C ASN A 48 3.93 -11.04 -4.57
N ILE A 49 5.07 -11.47 -4.01
CA ILE A 49 5.17 -12.80 -3.41
C ILE A 49 4.12 -12.97 -2.31
N ARG A 50 4.01 -12.00 -1.40
CA ARG A 50 3.00 -11.99 -0.34
C ARG A 50 1.58 -12.05 -0.91
N TYR A 51 1.28 -11.25 -1.92
CA TYR A 51 -0.04 -11.19 -2.54
C TYR A 51 -0.47 -12.56 -3.10
N PHE A 52 0.42 -13.27 -3.81
CA PHE A 52 0.10 -14.53 -4.45
C PHE A 52 0.28 -15.77 -3.56
N THR A 53 0.99 -15.66 -2.44
CA THR A 53 1.33 -16.83 -1.61
C THR A 53 0.96 -16.69 -0.14
N GLY A 54 0.79 -15.48 0.35
CA GLY A 54 0.65 -15.14 1.76
C GLY A 54 1.99 -15.05 2.51
N PHE A 55 3.10 -15.42 1.87
CA PHE A 55 4.42 -15.39 2.52
C PHE A 55 4.86 -13.97 2.85
N LEU A 56 5.22 -13.76 4.10
CA LEU A 56 5.81 -12.53 4.59
C LEU A 56 6.96 -12.85 5.53
N THR A 57 8.05 -12.10 5.44
CA THR A 57 9.08 -12.05 6.45
C THR A 57 9.47 -10.60 6.73
N ASN A 58 9.45 -10.23 8.00
CA ASN A 58 9.93 -8.93 8.47
C ASN A 58 11.37 -9.01 9.01
N HIS A 59 12.04 -10.15 8.82
CA HIS A 59 13.32 -10.41 9.45
C HIS A 59 14.45 -9.59 8.82
N PHE A 60 14.43 -9.42 7.48
CA PHE A 60 15.44 -8.64 6.77
C PHE A 60 14.79 -7.73 5.72
N PRO A 61 15.36 -6.53 5.47
CA PRO A 61 14.95 -5.72 4.35
C PRO A 61 15.12 -6.47 3.02
N PRO A 62 14.10 -6.58 2.18
CA PRO A 62 14.14 -7.35 0.93
C PRO A 62 15.14 -6.82 -0.10
N VAL A 63 15.60 -5.58 0.07
CA VAL A 63 16.64 -4.97 -0.80
C VAL A 63 18.00 -5.63 -0.61
N THR A 64 18.33 -6.08 0.62
CA THR A 64 19.62 -6.66 0.95
C THR A 64 19.62 -8.18 0.97
N VAL A 65 18.46 -8.78 1.20
CA VAL A 65 18.31 -10.24 1.29
C VAL A 65 17.13 -10.66 0.42
N CYS A 66 17.31 -11.68 -0.42
CA CYS A 66 16.22 -12.27 -1.17
C CYS A 66 15.56 -13.37 -0.33
N PRO A 67 14.36 -13.15 0.24
CA PRO A 67 13.71 -14.15 1.07
C PRO A 67 13.14 -15.32 0.24
N GLY A 68 12.94 -15.12 -1.04
CA GLY A 68 12.46 -16.13 -1.97
C GLY A 68 12.14 -15.54 -3.34
N VAL A 69 11.88 -16.42 -4.28
CA VAL A 69 11.45 -16.09 -5.65
C VAL A 69 10.23 -16.95 -5.98
N LEU A 70 9.18 -16.30 -6.45
CA LEU A 70 7.97 -17.00 -6.90
C LEU A 70 7.98 -17.13 -8.42
N ILE A 71 7.75 -18.35 -8.91
CA ILE A 71 7.67 -18.66 -10.34
C ILE A 71 6.31 -19.29 -10.62
N ILE A 72 5.56 -18.71 -11.55
CA ILE A 72 4.24 -19.16 -11.96
C ILE A 72 4.26 -19.45 -13.45
N ALA A 73 4.04 -20.70 -13.83
CA ALA A 73 3.83 -21.12 -15.21
C ALA A 73 2.35 -21.36 -15.48
N ILE A 74 1.91 -21.13 -16.74
CA ILE A 74 0.49 -21.22 -17.12
C ILE A 74 -0.11 -22.58 -16.74
N ASN A 75 0.58 -23.69 -17.07
CA ASN A 75 0.05 -25.04 -16.99
C ASN A 75 0.60 -25.86 -15.81
N LYS A 76 1.27 -25.24 -14.85
CA LYS A 76 1.86 -25.96 -13.71
C LYS A 76 1.53 -25.24 -12.40
N GLU A 77 1.72 -25.96 -11.29
CA GLU A 77 1.60 -25.36 -9.95
C GLU A 77 2.72 -24.33 -9.74
N PRO A 78 2.45 -23.28 -8.95
CA PRO A 78 3.47 -22.31 -8.57
C PRO A 78 4.63 -22.92 -7.81
N VAL A 79 5.84 -22.42 -8.05
CA VAL A 79 7.07 -22.86 -7.38
C VAL A 79 7.66 -21.69 -6.61
N MET A 80 8.11 -21.92 -5.37
CA MET A 80 8.97 -20.99 -4.65
C MET A 80 10.39 -21.53 -4.53
N ILE A 81 11.37 -20.69 -4.86
CA ILE A 81 12.78 -20.96 -4.58
C ILE A 81 13.18 -20.11 -3.38
N VAL A 82 13.77 -20.73 -2.36
CA VAL A 82 14.10 -20.04 -1.11
C VAL A 82 15.51 -20.43 -0.63
N PRO A 83 16.27 -19.52 -0.01
CA PRO A 83 17.44 -19.87 0.73
C PRO A 83 17.08 -20.82 1.89
N ASN A 84 17.99 -21.72 2.26
CA ASN A 84 17.75 -22.68 3.33
C ASN A 84 17.34 -22.03 4.66
N PHE A 85 17.81 -20.84 4.93
CA PHE A 85 17.45 -20.07 6.12
C PHE A 85 15.95 -19.79 6.23
N PHE A 86 15.26 -19.59 5.10
CA PHE A 86 13.83 -19.27 5.08
C PHE A 86 12.91 -20.49 4.89
N GLN A 87 13.47 -21.69 4.69
CA GLN A 87 12.67 -22.88 4.40
C GLN A 87 11.52 -23.10 5.39
N GLY A 88 11.82 -23.14 6.68
CA GLY A 88 10.80 -23.41 7.70
C GLY A 88 9.73 -22.32 7.80
N VAL A 89 10.11 -21.08 7.50
CA VAL A 89 9.14 -19.96 7.46
C VAL A 89 8.21 -20.12 6.27
N VAL A 90 8.76 -20.39 5.08
CA VAL A 90 7.95 -20.56 3.86
C VAL A 90 7.01 -21.77 3.98
N GLU A 91 7.51 -22.92 4.43
CA GLU A 91 6.69 -24.11 4.65
C GLU A 91 5.52 -23.87 5.61
N GLY A 92 5.71 -23.01 6.64
CA GLY A 92 4.69 -22.67 7.63
C GLY A 92 3.72 -21.58 7.18
N PHE A 93 4.10 -20.71 6.22
CA PHE A 93 3.39 -19.46 5.92
C PHE A 93 2.88 -19.33 4.48
N THR A 94 2.91 -20.40 3.69
CA THR A 94 2.33 -20.40 2.34
C THR A 94 1.50 -21.64 2.08
N PHE A 95 0.71 -21.58 1.00
CA PHE A 95 0.02 -22.73 0.44
C PHE A 95 0.75 -23.33 -0.76
N ILE A 96 1.95 -22.88 -1.05
CA ILE A 96 2.76 -23.43 -2.14
C ILE A 96 3.30 -24.80 -1.73
N ASN A 97 3.09 -25.79 -2.57
CA ASN A 97 3.54 -27.16 -2.32
C ASN A 97 4.95 -27.43 -2.85
N ASP A 98 5.33 -26.80 -3.98
CA ASP A 98 6.67 -26.98 -4.58
C ASP A 98 7.59 -25.85 -4.04
N ILE A 99 8.29 -26.18 -2.96
CA ILE A 99 9.28 -25.30 -2.32
C ILE A 99 10.66 -25.89 -2.57
N ARG A 100 11.50 -25.18 -3.31
CA ARG A 100 12.85 -25.59 -3.66
C ARG A 100 13.86 -24.80 -2.86
N VAL A 101 14.64 -25.52 -2.07
CA VAL A 101 15.60 -24.92 -1.14
C VAL A 101 16.97 -24.85 -1.79
N GLN A 102 17.52 -23.64 -1.85
CA GLN A 102 18.90 -23.43 -2.25
C GLN A 102 19.83 -23.72 -1.08
N HIS A 103 20.74 -24.65 -1.28
CA HIS A 103 21.81 -25.00 -0.35
C HIS A 103 23.14 -24.47 -0.89
N ASN A 104 23.46 -23.21 -0.60
CA ASN A 104 24.78 -22.68 -0.92
C ASN A 104 25.63 -22.57 0.36
N PRO A 105 26.83 -23.11 0.40
CA PRO A 105 27.73 -23.00 1.56
C PRO A 105 28.24 -21.56 1.80
N HIS A 106 28.12 -20.68 0.82
CA HIS A 106 28.54 -19.30 0.91
C HIS A 106 27.38 -18.39 1.30
N VAL A 107 27.34 -17.91 2.52
CA VAL A 107 26.26 -17.07 3.07
C VAL A 107 25.95 -15.85 2.20
N THR A 108 26.98 -15.22 1.63
CA THR A 108 26.82 -14.05 0.76
C THR A 108 26.10 -14.37 -0.56
N GLU A 109 26.24 -15.59 -1.07
CA GLU A 109 25.52 -16.02 -2.27
C GLU A 109 24.07 -16.41 -1.97
N ASN A 110 23.80 -16.92 -0.75
CA ASN A 110 22.43 -17.20 -0.30
C ASN A 110 21.56 -15.94 -0.15
N LEU A 111 22.17 -14.77 -0.07
CA LEU A 111 21.46 -13.49 0.04
C LEU A 111 21.11 -12.88 -1.32
N ARG A 112 21.66 -13.44 -2.41
CA ARG A 112 21.39 -13.01 -3.78
C ARG A 112 20.04 -13.54 -4.27
N GLY A 113 19.61 -13.04 -5.41
CA GLY A 113 18.35 -13.43 -6.08
C GLY A 113 18.33 -14.82 -6.71
N MET A 114 19.33 -15.66 -6.43
CA MET A 114 19.44 -17.04 -6.93
C MET A 114 19.28 -17.14 -8.48
N PRO A 115 20.00 -16.32 -9.26
CA PRO A 115 19.70 -16.12 -10.68
C PRO A 115 19.81 -17.40 -11.51
N ARG A 116 20.74 -18.31 -11.19
CA ARG A 116 20.94 -19.57 -11.92
C ARG A 116 19.83 -20.57 -11.61
N GLU A 117 19.52 -20.75 -10.33
CA GLU A 117 18.46 -21.65 -9.87
C GLU A 117 17.11 -21.20 -10.42
N VAL A 118 16.84 -19.89 -10.41
CA VAL A 118 15.63 -19.31 -10.98
C VAL A 118 15.58 -19.59 -12.49
N ALA A 119 16.69 -19.44 -13.22
CA ALA A 119 16.74 -19.75 -14.64
C ALA A 119 16.51 -21.25 -14.94
N GLU A 120 17.10 -22.14 -14.15
CA GLU A 120 16.92 -23.59 -14.30
C GLU A 120 15.47 -23.98 -14.07
N VAL A 121 14.85 -23.52 -13.00
CA VAL A 121 13.44 -23.79 -12.70
C VAL A 121 12.53 -23.16 -13.75
N THR A 122 12.84 -21.95 -14.22
CA THR A 122 12.08 -21.31 -15.30
C THR A 122 12.09 -22.17 -16.58
N LYS A 123 13.24 -22.69 -17.02
CA LYS A 123 13.35 -23.61 -18.15
C LYS A 123 12.56 -24.91 -17.94
N GLU A 124 12.68 -25.49 -16.76
CA GLU A 124 11.94 -26.71 -16.38
C GLU A 124 10.43 -26.48 -16.47
N LEU A 125 9.95 -25.35 -15.96
CA LEU A 125 8.52 -25.03 -15.98
C LEU A 125 8.00 -24.71 -17.38
N MET A 126 8.79 -24.03 -18.21
CA MET A 126 8.46 -23.84 -19.63
C MET A 126 8.48 -25.13 -20.43
N GLY A 127 9.32 -26.11 -20.05
CA GLY A 127 9.57 -27.33 -20.84
C GLY A 127 10.29 -27.06 -22.17
N SER A 128 10.90 -25.87 -22.33
CA SER A 128 11.56 -25.37 -23.53
C SER A 128 12.69 -24.42 -23.17
N SER A 129 13.69 -24.29 -24.03
CA SER A 129 14.71 -23.23 -23.96
C SER A 129 14.23 -21.90 -24.55
N LYS A 130 13.09 -21.90 -25.25
CA LYS A 130 12.49 -20.74 -25.89
C LYS A 130 11.11 -20.48 -25.32
N GLY A 131 10.77 -19.22 -25.18
CA GLY A 131 9.46 -18.82 -24.64
C GLY A 131 9.47 -17.34 -24.26
N ARG A 132 8.35 -16.90 -23.70
CA ARG A 132 8.18 -15.53 -23.20
C ARG A 132 8.04 -15.54 -21.67
N VAL A 133 9.00 -14.90 -21.02
CA VAL A 133 9.08 -14.82 -19.56
C VAL A 133 8.73 -13.41 -19.11
N GLY A 134 7.64 -13.30 -18.35
CA GLY A 134 7.26 -12.10 -17.66
C GLY A 134 8.13 -11.89 -16.41
N VAL A 135 8.60 -10.67 -16.21
CA VAL A 135 9.31 -10.26 -15.00
C VAL A 135 8.65 -9.02 -14.41
N GLU A 136 8.71 -8.89 -13.10
CA GLU A 136 8.33 -7.65 -12.43
C GLU A 136 9.13 -6.50 -13.03
N GLY A 137 8.48 -5.50 -13.48
CA GLY A 137 9.12 -4.35 -14.08
C GLY A 137 8.14 -3.65 -14.99
N GLY A 138 8.36 -2.39 -15.15
CA GLY A 138 7.54 -1.53 -15.97
C GLY A 138 7.56 -0.11 -15.44
N ILE A 139 7.31 0.83 -16.31
CA ILE A 139 7.25 2.25 -15.94
C ILE A 139 5.90 2.55 -15.31
N LYS A 140 4.84 1.90 -15.77
CA LYS A 140 3.48 2.11 -15.30
C LYS A 140 3.28 1.49 -13.92
N GLY A 141 2.88 2.33 -12.96
CA GLY A 141 2.67 1.90 -11.58
C GLY A 141 3.94 1.68 -10.76
N GLY A 142 5.11 2.10 -11.25
CA GLY A 142 6.36 2.14 -10.47
C GLY A 142 6.90 0.76 -10.03
N MET A 143 6.47 -0.34 -10.65
CA MET A 143 6.93 -1.67 -10.30
C MET A 143 8.38 -1.90 -10.70
N THR A 144 9.21 -2.38 -9.77
CA THR A 144 10.64 -2.60 -9.98
C THR A 144 11.04 -4.01 -9.55
N ILE A 145 12.13 -4.52 -10.14
CA ILE A 145 12.76 -5.76 -9.69
C ILE A 145 13.73 -5.40 -8.56
N PRO A 146 13.48 -5.80 -7.31
CA PRO A 146 14.29 -5.41 -6.16
C PRO A 146 15.55 -6.29 -6.03
N ARG A 147 16.33 -6.38 -7.12
CA ARG A 147 17.56 -7.20 -7.17
C ARG A 147 18.71 -6.38 -7.74
N PRO A 148 19.97 -6.71 -7.36
CA PRO A 148 21.15 -6.15 -7.99
C PRO A 148 21.15 -6.40 -9.50
N LEU A 149 21.66 -5.44 -10.28
CA LEU A 149 21.71 -5.57 -11.75
C LEU A 149 22.46 -6.82 -12.21
N ASN A 150 23.57 -7.18 -11.55
CA ASN A 150 24.33 -8.37 -11.88
C ASN A 150 23.51 -9.67 -11.71
N ASP A 151 22.57 -9.73 -10.76
CA ASP A 151 21.70 -10.89 -10.60
C ASP A 151 20.71 -10.99 -11.76
N ILE A 152 20.18 -9.85 -12.23
CA ILE A 152 19.30 -9.79 -13.39
C ILE A 152 20.05 -10.11 -14.68
N ASP A 153 21.27 -9.60 -14.85
CA ASP A 153 22.12 -9.90 -16.01
C ASP A 153 22.48 -11.39 -16.06
N GLU A 154 22.83 -12.00 -14.93
CA GLU A 154 23.12 -13.44 -14.82
C GLU A 154 21.90 -14.30 -15.15
N PHE A 155 20.73 -13.94 -14.63
CA PHE A 155 19.45 -14.58 -14.95
C PHE A 155 19.15 -14.53 -16.45
N ARG A 156 19.26 -13.34 -17.06
CA ARG A 156 19.05 -13.15 -18.48
C ARG A 156 20.04 -13.94 -19.34
N ALA A 157 21.31 -13.92 -18.96
CA ALA A 157 22.36 -14.64 -19.67
C ALA A 157 22.11 -16.17 -19.67
N ALA A 158 21.60 -16.71 -18.55
CA ALA A 158 21.24 -18.11 -18.43
C ALA A 158 20.02 -18.53 -19.28
N LEU A 159 19.22 -17.56 -19.73
CA LEU A 159 17.99 -17.71 -20.54
C LEU A 159 18.13 -16.99 -21.90
N SER A 160 19.26 -17.11 -22.56
CA SER A 160 19.62 -16.30 -23.75
C SER A 160 18.69 -16.47 -24.97
N GLU A 161 17.89 -17.54 -25.03
CA GLU A 161 16.92 -17.78 -26.11
C GLU A 161 15.48 -17.37 -25.74
N VAL A 162 15.27 -16.77 -24.56
CA VAL A 162 13.97 -16.36 -24.03
C VAL A 162 13.72 -14.89 -24.31
N GLU A 163 12.49 -14.55 -24.70
CA GLU A 163 12.02 -13.18 -24.73
C GLU A 163 11.57 -12.75 -23.32
N PHE A 164 12.21 -11.71 -22.78
CA PHE A 164 11.82 -11.11 -21.52
C PHE A 164 10.82 -9.98 -21.72
N VAL A 165 9.72 -10.04 -20.98
CA VAL A 165 8.63 -9.04 -21.04
C VAL A 165 8.48 -8.41 -19.67
N TYR A 166 8.43 -7.08 -19.60
CA TYR A 166 8.04 -6.38 -18.39
C TYR A 166 6.53 -6.55 -18.19
N ALA A 167 6.15 -7.19 -17.09
CA ALA A 167 4.81 -7.70 -16.85
C ALA A 167 4.11 -7.02 -15.65
N ALA A 168 4.44 -5.76 -15.38
CA ALA A 168 3.78 -5.00 -14.34
C ALA A 168 2.26 -4.90 -14.57
N ASP A 169 1.83 -4.70 -15.82
CA ASP A 169 0.41 -4.56 -16.14
C ASP A 169 -0.39 -5.81 -15.77
N GLN A 170 0.16 -7.01 -16.01
CA GLN A 170 -0.49 -8.28 -15.68
C GLN A 170 -0.67 -8.45 -14.16
N ILE A 171 0.32 -8.02 -13.38
CA ILE A 171 0.26 -8.08 -11.92
C ILE A 171 -0.74 -7.04 -11.41
N TRP A 172 -0.68 -5.80 -11.92
CA TRP A 172 -1.59 -4.73 -11.51
C TRP A 172 -3.04 -5.01 -11.88
N ASN A 173 -3.33 -5.59 -13.06
CA ASN A 173 -4.68 -5.97 -13.47
C ASN A 173 -5.33 -6.96 -12.47
N VAL A 174 -4.53 -7.77 -11.79
CA VAL A 174 -5.02 -8.65 -10.72
C VAL A 174 -5.16 -7.92 -9.40
N ARG A 175 -4.14 -7.13 -8.99
CA ARG A 175 -4.08 -6.49 -7.68
C ARG A 175 -5.05 -5.31 -7.52
N MET A 176 -5.29 -4.55 -8.60
CA MET A 176 -6.22 -3.41 -8.55
C MET A 176 -7.66 -3.85 -8.23
N ILE A 177 -8.07 -5.05 -8.64
CA ILE A 177 -9.42 -5.56 -8.41
C ILE A 177 -9.43 -6.37 -7.11
N LYS A 178 -9.88 -5.79 -6.04
CA LYS A 178 -9.87 -6.35 -4.69
C LYS A 178 -10.94 -7.43 -4.52
N SER A 179 -10.61 -8.48 -3.81
CA SER A 179 -11.62 -9.39 -3.27
C SER A 179 -12.32 -8.75 -2.07
N LEU A 180 -13.47 -9.29 -1.68
CA LEU A 180 -14.17 -8.82 -0.48
C LEU A 180 -13.34 -9.01 0.80
N LEU A 181 -12.44 -10.00 0.84
CA LEU A 181 -11.54 -10.22 1.97
C LEU A 181 -10.45 -9.13 2.05
N GLU A 182 -10.00 -8.63 0.88
CA GLU A 182 -9.07 -7.49 0.81
C GLU A 182 -9.77 -6.19 1.22
N VAL A 183 -10.99 -5.97 0.76
CA VAL A 183 -11.81 -4.81 1.18
C VAL A 183 -12.07 -4.83 2.68
N GLU A 184 -12.37 -6.00 3.26
CA GLU A 184 -12.53 -6.16 4.71
C GLU A 184 -11.24 -5.79 5.47
N ALA A 185 -10.07 -6.22 5.01
CA ALA A 185 -8.79 -5.90 5.64
C ALA A 185 -8.51 -4.38 5.59
N LEU A 186 -8.74 -3.74 4.44
CA LEU A 186 -8.63 -2.27 4.27
C LEU A 186 -9.62 -1.53 5.19
N SER A 187 -10.86 -2.02 5.26
CA SER A 187 -11.90 -1.45 6.13
C SER A 187 -11.52 -1.51 7.61
N ILE A 188 -10.95 -2.63 8.07
CA ILE A 188 -10.48 -2.77 9.47
C ILE A 188 -9.29 -1.84 9.72
N ALA A 189 -8.38 -1.68 8.75
CA ALA A 189 -7.25 -0.77 8.86
C ALA A 189 -7.73 0.69 8.98
N CYS A 190 -8.65 1.15 8.13
CA CYS A 190 -9.27 2.48 8.26
C CYS A 190 -10.02 2.66 9.59
N GLN A 191 -10.69 1.60 10.10
CA GLN A 191 -11.35 1.65 11.40
C GLN A 191 -10.35 1.83 12.55
N ALA A 192 -9.12 1.36 12.40
CA ALA A 192 -8.06 1.58 13.40
C ALA A 192 -7.72 3.07 13.54
N ASP A 193 -7.65 3.82 12.41
CA ASP A 193 -7.46 5.27 12.42
C ASP A 193 -8.57 5.99 13.17
N VAL A 194 -9.82 5.64 12.86
CA VAL A 194 -11.00 6.22 13.53
C VAL A 194 -10.90 6.07 15.04
N LYS A 195 -10.53 4.88 15.51
CA LYS A 195 -10.36 4.63 16.96
C LYS A 195 -9.21 5.41 17.55
N ALA A 196 -8.05 5.44 16.87
CA ALA A 196 -6.88 6.17 17.33
C ALA A 196 -7.14 7.68 17.44
N TYR A 197 -7.91 8.26 16.52
CA TYR A 197 -8.32 9.67 16.60
C TYR A 197 -9.29 9.96 17.74
N HIS A 198 -10.24 9.06 18.02
CA HIS A 198 -11.11 9.19 19.19
C HIS A 198 -10.30 9.16 20.49
N ASP A 199 -9.33 8.25 20.61
CA ASP A 199 -8.44 8.18 21.76
C ASP A 199 -7.59 9.45 21.89
N LEU A 200 -7.04 9.95 20.77
CA LEU A 200 -6.25 11.18 20.75
C LEU A 200 -7.07 12.38 21.28
N ILE A 201 -8.29 12.55 20.80
CA ILE A 201 -9.16 13.65 21.25
C ILE A 201 -9.50 13.53 22.75
N ALA A 202 -9.69 12.30 23.23
CA ALA A 202 -10.03 12.04 24.63
C ALA A 202 -8.85 12.22 25.59
N GLU A 203 -7.63 11.90 25.14
CA GLU A 203 -6.46 11.80 26.02
C GLU A 203 -5.43 12.91 25.81
N PHE A 204 -5.62 13.80 24.81
CA PHE A 204 -4.70 14.90 24.55
C PHE A 204 -4.59 15.85 25.77
N GLU A 205 -3.36 16.19 26.12
CA GLU A 205 -3.04 17.17 27.17
C GLU A 205 -2.13 18.29 26.67
N TRP A 206 -2.36 19.52 27.11
CA TRP A 206 -1.46 20.62 26.81
C TRP A 206 -0.05 20.37 27.38
N GLY A 207 0.94 20.71 26.59
CA GLY A 207 2.35 20.44 26.87
C GLY A 207 2.93 19.31 26.03
N TRP A 208 2.08 18.55 25.32
CA TRP A 208 2.56 17.60 24.33
C TRP A 208 3.23 18.31 23.16
N THR A 209 4.24 17.65 22.62
CA THR A 209 4.84 18.00 21.34
C THR A 209 4.13 17.28 20.20
N GLU A 210 4.37 17.70 18.96
CA GLU A 210 3.88 16.94 17.79
C GLU A 210 4.39 15.50 17.80
N LYS A 211 5.63 15.27 18.32
CA LYS A 211 6.18 13.92 18.50
C LYS A 211 5.38 13.10 19.50
N ASP A 212 4.95 13.69 20.61
CA ASP A 212 4.15 12.99 21.61
C ASP A 212 2.82 12.53 20.99
N VAL A 213 2.18 13.39 20.18
CA VAL A 213 0.97 13.01 19.44
C VAL A 213 1.25 11.89 18.46
N GLY A 214 2.29 12.01 17.63
CA GLY A 214 2.64 10.96 16.67
C GLY A 214 2.93 9.61 17.33
N LEU A 215 3.68 9.61 18.44
CA LEU A 215 3.94 8.39 19.22
C LEU A 215 2.69 7.84 19.89
N PHE A 216 1.81 8.71 20.40
CA PHE A 216 0.54 8.31 20.99
C PHE A 216 -0.34 7.59 19.96
N VAL A 217 -0.59 8.23 18.81
CA VAL A 217 -1.38 7.65 17.72
C VAL A 217 -0.80 6.30 17.28
N ARG A 218 0.52 6.24 17.06
CA ARG A 218 1.19 4.99 16.69
C ARG A 218 0.99 3.86 17.70
N LYS A 219 1.07 4.14 19.01
CA LYS A 219 0.82 3.15 20.04
C LYS A 219 -0.62 2.66 20.00
N LYS A 220 -1.59 3.57 19.83
CA LYS A 220 -3.01 3.20 19.71
C LYS A 220 -3.30 2.38 18.47
N LEU A 221 -2.67 2.69 17.34
CA LEU A 221 -2.81 1.89 16.13
C LEU A 221 -2.39 0.43 16.35
N LEU A 222 -1.32 0.17 17.10
CA LEU A 222 -0.88 -1.20 17.44
C LEU A 222 -1.86 -1.95 18.35
N ASP A 223 -2.79 -1.26 19.02
CA ASP A 223 -3.89 -1.89 19.73
C ASP A 223 -5.04 -2.33 18.80
N TYR A 224 -5.12 -1.76 17.59
CA TYR A 224 -6.25 -1.90 16.65
C TYR A 224 -5.90 -2.53 15.32
N ALA A 225 -4.62 -2.59 14.95
CA ALA A 225 -4.09 -3.10 13.70
C ALA A 225 -2.92 -4.06 13.95
N ASP A 226 -2.51 -4.80 12.93
CA ASP A 226 -1.39 -5.76 13.05
C ASP A 226 -0.04 -5.05 13.08
N GLU A 227 0.09 -3.97 12.31
CA GLU A 227 1.31 -3.15 12.16
C GLU A 227 0.93 -1.69 11.89
N CYS A 228 1.88 -0.78 12.06
CA CYS A 228 1.76 0.59 11.57
C CYS A 228 3.14 1.13 11.20
N LEU A 229 3.19 1.91 10.11
CA LEU A 229 4.37 2.73 9.81
C LEU A 229 4.37 4.01 10.66
N PRO A 230 5.53 4.72 10.71
CA PRO A 230 5.52 6.09 11.20
C PRO A 230 4.45 6.90 10.45
N ASN A 231 3.52 7.45 11.18
CA ASN A 231 2.48 8.31 10.63
C ASN A 231 3.04 9.70 10.35
N LEU A 232 2.54 10.32 9.31
CA LEU A 232 2.74 11.73 9.07
C LEU A 232 2.10 12.49 10.23
N CYS A 233 2.91 13.23 10.98
CA CYS A 233 2.44 14.07 12.10
C CYS A 233 3.26 15.34 12.10
N MET A 234 2.65 16.48 11.76
CA MET A 234 3.38 17.71 11.56
C MET A 234 2.62 18.94 12.07
N SER A 235 3.31 19.75 12.89
CA SER A 235 2.81 21.04 13.33
C SER A 235 3.02 22.14 12.27
N SER A 236 2.08 23.07 12.17
CA SER A 236 2.11 24.24 11.28
C SER A 236 3.32 25.18 11.51
N ARG A 237 4.03 25.06 12.63
CA ARG A 237 5.21 25.87 12.89
C ARG A 237 6.52 25.33 12.29
N ARG A 238 6.49 24.15 11.69
CA ARG A 238 7.62 23.66 10.92
C ARG A 238 7.73 24.41 9.60
N LYS A 239 8.97 24.55 9.10
CA LYS A 239 9.24 25.17 7.78
C LYS A 239 9.46 24.09 6.71
N VAL A 240 8.67 23.04 6.76
CA VAL A 240 8.64 21.95 5.79
C VAL A 240 7.20 21.50 5.56
N PHE A 241 6.87 21.12 4.34
CA PHE A 241 5.59 20.49 4.03
C PHE A 241 5.71 18.98 4.18
N MET A 242 4.66 18.34 4.65
CA MET A 242 4.48 16.89 4.68
C MET A 242 5.78 16.12 5.03
N ALA A 243 6.10 16.00 6.28
CA ALA A 243 7.27 15.28 6.75
C ALA A 243 6.95 14.45 8.00
N ASP A 244 7.49 13.25 8.02
CA ASP A 244 7.55 12.45 9.24
C ASP A 244 8.51 13.09 10.23
N ILE A 245 8.18 13.00 11.52
CA ILE A 245 9.07 13.45 12.56
C ILE A 245 10.08 12.35 12.84
N PRO A 246 11.38 12.57 12.55
CA PRO A 246 12.40 11.56 12.83
C PRO A 246 12.46 11.21 14.31
N ALA A 247 12.82 9.98 14.63
CA ALA A 247 12.87 9.49 16.02
C ALA A 247 13.83 10.28 16.93
N TRP A 248 14.86 10.93 16.36
CA TRP A 248 15.82 11.77 17.11
C TRP A 248 15.35 13.22 17.30
N ASP A 249 14.29 13.67 16.63
CA ASP A 249 13.71 15.01 16.82
C ASP A 249 12.94 15.03 18.14
N GLU A 250 13.07 16.12 18.90
CA GLU A 250 12.35 16.27 20.17
C GLU A 250 10.88 16.67 19.98
N GLY A 251 10.53 17.09 18.77
CA GLY A 251 9.20 17.62 18.44
C GLY A 251 9.02 19.08 18.84
N ILE A 252 8.10 19.77 18.16
CA ILE A 252 7.71 21.13 18.50
C ILE A 252 6.59 21.09 19.54
N PRO A 253 6.70 21.80 20.69
CA PRO A 253 5.59 21.91 21.63
C PRO A 253 4.36 22.53 20.96
N LEU A 254 3.22 21.88 21.10
CA LEU A 254 1.96 22.33 20.52
C LEU A 254 1.40 23.52 21.31
N MET A 255 0.99 24.56 20.60
CA MET A 255 0.49 25.80 21.19
C MET A 255 -0.91 26.12 20.64
N PRO A 256 -1.74 26.85 21.40
CA PRO A 256 -3.00 27.35 20.87
C PRO A 256 -2.83 28.09 19.54
N GLY A 257 -3.65 27.76 18.56
CA GLY A 257 -3.59 28.32 17.21
C GLY A 257 -2.70 27.52 16.23
N ASP A 258 -1.98 26.50 16.69
CA ASP A 258 -1.28 25.59 15.78
C ASP A 258 -2.27 24.72 15.01
N ARG A 259 -1.84 24.24 13.86
CA ARG A 259 -2.49 23.14 13.11
C ARG A 259 -1.58 21.94 13.18
N LEU A 260 -2.18 20.78 13.19
CA LEU A 260 -1.50 19.52 13.18
C LEU A 260 -2.13 18.65 12.08
N VAL A 261 -1.35 18.22 11.13
CA VAL A 261 -1.76 17.23 10.15
C VAL A 261 -1.38 15.86 10.67
N LEU A 262 -2.30 14.93 10.62
CA LEU A 262 -2.10 13.53 10.92
C LEU A 262 -2.56 12.68 9.75
N GLU A 263 -1.69 11.76 9.34
CA GLU A 263 -1.98 10.75 8.33
C GLU A 263 -1.41 9.42 8.84
N PRO A 264 -2.18 8.70 9.65
CA PRO A 264 -1.76 7.41 10.18
C PRO A 264 -1.73 6.35 9.07
N LEU A 265 -0.88 5.34 9.23
CA LEU A 265 -0.67 4.30 8.24
C LEU A 265 -0.71 2.91 8.90
N PRO A 266 -1.87 2.46 9.40
CA PRO A 266 -2.05 1.11 9.94
C PRO A 266 -2.06 0.06 8.84
N GLN A 267 -1.68 -1.16 9.21
CA GLN A 267 -1.82 -2.33 8.35
C GLN A 267 -2.62 -3.42 9.03
N VAL A 268 -3.55 -4.02 8.30
CA VAL A 268 -4.26 -5.23 8.69
C VAL A 268 -4.09 -6.29 7.61
N LYS A 269 -3.57 -7.45 8.00
CA LYS A 269 -3.22 -8.52 7.05
C LYS A 269 -2.29 -8.05 5.91
N GLY A 270 -1.57 -6.93 6.13
CA GLY A 270 -0.68 -6.28 5.17
C GLY A 270 -1.32 -5.28 4.22
N TYR A 271 -2.59 -5.01 4.37
CA TYR A 271 -3.31 -3.99 3.62
C TYR A 271 -3.29 -2.67 4.38
N TRP A 272 -3.00 -1.60 3.67
CA TRP A 272 -2.81 -0.27 4.23
C TRP A 272 -4.14 0.45 4.45
N GLY A 273 -4.36 0.97 5.65
CA GLY A 273 -5.36 2.00 5.91
C GLY A 273 -4.71 3.37 5.93
N SER A 274 -5.49 4.39 5.63
CA SER A 274 -5.17 5.78 5.87
C SER A 274 -6.43 6.62 5.99
N SER A 275 -6.35 7.66 6.81
CA SER A 275 -7.40 8.65 6.98
C SER A 275 -6.74 9.97 7.39
N GLY A 276 -6.21 10.72 6.42
CA GLY A 276 -5.55 11.99 6.65
C GLY A 276 -6.50 13.04 7.20
N ARG A 277 -6.09 13.77 8.27
CA ARG A 277 -6.92 14.83 8.89
C ARG A 277 -6.10 16.00 9.36
N THR A 278 -6.74 17.18 9.31
CA THR A 278 -6.21 18.41 9.89
C THR A 278 -6.85 18.67 11.26
N PHE A 279 -6.03 18.84 12.28
CA PHE A 279 -6.44 19.23 13.62
C PHE A 279 -6.02 20.66 13.91
N HIS A 280 -6.85 21.39 14.65
CA HIS A 280 -6.53 22.71 15.17
C HIS A 280 -6.34 22.66 16.70
N MET A 281 -5.32 23.34 17.19
CA MET A 281 -5.02 23.42 18.61
C MET A 281 -5.85 24.53 19.26
N GLY A 282 -6.95 24.15 19.92
CA GLY A 282 -7.99 25.08 20.35
C GLY A 282 -8.95 25.46 19.21
N PRO A 283 -9.88 26.41 19.43
CA PRO A 283 -10.90 26.78 18.43
C PRO A 283 -10.28 27.27 17.13
N ALA A 284 -10.71 26.71 16.00
CA ALA A 284 -10.25 27.09 14.68
C ALA A 284 -10.88 28.44 14.24
N PRO A 285 -10.14 29.32 13.56
CA PRO A 285 -10.68 30.52 12.91
C PRO A 285 -11.71 30.14 11.83
N GLU A 286 -12.71 30.99 11.63
CA GLU A 286 -13.78 30.76 10.63
C GLU A 286 -13.24 30.60 9.21
N GLU A 287 -12.19 31.35 8.85
CA GLU A 287 -11.51 31.22 7.55
C GLU A 287 -10.95 29.81 7.31
N GLU A 288 -10.35 29.19 8.33
CA GLU A 288 -9.76 27.86 8.23
C GLU A 288 -10.84 26.77 8.18
N ILE A 289 -11.89 26.94 8.94
CA ILE A 289 -13.07 26.08 8.86
C ILE A 289 -13.63 26.10 7.43
N HIS A 290 -13.74 27.29 6.83
CA HIS A 290 -14.22 27.43 5.46
C HIS A 290 -13.31 26.75 4.43
N LYS A 291 -11.98 26.88 4.55
CA LYS A 291 -11.01 26.18 3.68
C LYS A 291 -11.18 24.67 3.77
N ILE A 292 -11.25 24.11 4.97
CA ILE A 292 -11.46 22.68 5.19
C ILE A 292 -12.79 22.21 4.57
N GLN A 293 -13.86 22.98 4.71
CA GLN A 293 -15.16 22.63 4.12
C GLN A 293 -15.11 22.56 2.59
N ILE A 294 -14.38 23.45 1.92
CA ILE A 294 -14.19 23.42 0.48
C ILE A 294 -13.36 22.19 0.06
N LEU A 295 -12.26 21.92 0.74
CA LEU A 295 -11.42 20.73 0.47
C LEU A 295 -12.20 19.43 0.70
N ASP A 296 -13.02 19.41 1.75
CA ASP A 296 -13.91 18.28 2.03
C ASP A 296 -14.96 18.10 0.94
N ARG A 297 -15.54 19.21 0.45
CA ARG A 297 -16.47 19.14 -0.68
C ARG A 297 -15.81 18.56 -1.93
N GLY A 298 -14.54 18.89 -2.19
CA GLY A 298 -13.74 18.29 -3.27
C GLY A 298 -13.67 16.77 -3.15
N ARG A 299 -13.37 16.23 -1.96
CA ARG A 299 -13.38 14.77 -1.73
C ARG A 299 -14.77 14.14 -1.89
N GLN A 300 -15.81 14.81 -1.41
CA GLN A 300 -17.20 14.34 -1.58
C GLN A 300 -17.58 14.25 -3.06
N VAL A 301 -17.26 15.28 -3.85
CA VAL A 301 -17.50 15.28 -5.31
C VAL A 301 -16.70 14.17 -5.99
N ALA A 302 -15.46 13.95 -5.58
CA ALA A 302 -14.67 12.82 -6.07
C ALA A 302 -15.39 11.48 -5.80
N ALA A 303 -15.91 11.27 -4.60
CA ALA A 303 -16.66 10.06 -4.26
C ALA A 303 -17.97 9.96 -5.08
N GLU A 304 -18.73 11.05 -5.22
CA GLU A 304 -19.96 11.10 -6.03
C GLU A 304 -19.69 10.75 -7.52
N MET A 305 -18.52 11.13 -8.04
CA MET A 305 -18.08 10.84 -9.41
C MET A 305 -17.55 9.41 -9.58
N THR A 306 -17.04 8.79 -8.51
CA THR A 306 -16.35 7.49 -8.57
C THR A 306 -17.35 6.36 -8.83
N LYS A 307 -17.27 5.77 -10.01
CA LYS A 307 -18.03 4.59 -10.43
C LYS A 307 -17.35 3.90 -11.61
N PRO A 308 -17.68 2.64 -11.93
CA PRO A 308 -17.13 1.96 -13.09
C PRO A 308 -17.35 2.74 -14.40
N GLY A 309 -16.31 2.78 -15.25
CA GLY A 309 -16.33 3.47 -16.55
C GLY A 309 -15.98 4.95 -16.52
N VAL A 310 -15.85 5.56 -15.35
CA VAL A 310 -15.34 6.94 -15.22
C VAL A 310 -13.82 6.91 -15.31
N THR A 311 -13.21 7.88 -16.01
CA THR A 311 -11.75 7.98 -16.03
C THR A 311 -11.22 8.60 -14.74
N SER A 312 -10.08 8.13 -14.25
CA SER A 312 -9.46 8.69 -13.05
C SER A 312 -9.09 10.17 -13.19
N GLY A 313 -8.78 10.62 -14.42
CA GLY A 313 -8.56 12.04 -14.71
C GLY A 313 -9.82 12.89 -14.54
N SER A 314 -11.00 12.40 -14.94
CA SER A 314 -12.24 13.17 -14.77
C SER A 314 -12.66 13.32 -13.30
N ILE A 315 -12.21 12.42 -12.42
CA ILE A 315 -12.38 12.60 -10.96
C ILE A 315 -11.50 13.77 -10.48
N MET A 316 -10.25 13.85 -10.96
CA MET A 316 -9.35 14.96 -10.63
C MET A 316 -9.88 16.31 -11.18
N ASP A 317 -10.44 16.32 -12.41
CA ASP A 317 -11.05 17.51 -12.97
C ASP A 317 -12.20 18.01 -12.06
N ALA A 318 -13.08 17.12 -11.60
CA ALA A 318 -14.18 17.47 -10.70
C ALA A 318 -13.72 17.98 -9.32
N ILE A 319 -12.62 17.45 -8.79
CA ILE A 319 -11.97 17.99 -7.58
C ILE A 319 -11.54 19.43 -7.86
N ASN A 320 -10.76 19.66 -8.91
CA ASN A 320 -10.22 20.99 -9.23
C ASN A 320 -11.31 22.02 -9.46
N ASP A 321 -12.31 21.69 -10.27
CA ASP A 321 -13.48 22.58 -10.50
C ASP A 321 -14.14 23.00 -9.18
N THR A 322 -14.32 22.04 -8.26
CA THR A 322 -14.92 22.30 -6.95
C THR A 322 -14.06 23.22 -6.08
N LEU A 323 -12.74 23.01 -6.08
CA LEU A 323 -11.83 23.83 -5.30
C LEU A 323 -11.71 25.25 -5.90
N GLU A 324 -11.63 25.38 -7.22
CA GLU A 324 -11.57 26.69 -7.92
C GLU A 324 -12.85 27.50 -7.71
N ASP A 325 -14.01 26.87 -7.76
CA ASP A 325 -15.30 27.53 -7.43
C ASP A 325 -15.33 28.05 -5.99
N GLY A 326 -14.62 27.38 -5.07
CA GLY A 326 -14.41 27.82 -3.68
C GLY A 326 -13.25 28.80 -3.49
N GLY A 327 -12.54 29.18 -4.56
CA GLY A 327 -11.37 30.06 -4.52
C GLY A 327 -10.11 29.41 -3.98
N LEU A 328 -10.03 28.09 -3.99
CA LEU A 328 -8.88 27.28 -3.56
C LEU A 328 -8.27 26.52 -4.76
N HIS A 329 -7.17 25.83 -4.49
CA HIS A 329 -6.55 24.91 -5.44
C HIS A 329 -5.98 23.68 -4.70
N CYS A 330 -5.94 22.55 -5.35
CA CYS A 330 -5.20 21.40 -4.85
C CYS A 330 -3.70 21.65 -5.02
N SER A 331 -2.92 21.47 -3.96
CA SER A 331 -1.47 21.65 -4.02
C SER A 331 -0.71 20.42 -4.48
N LEU A 332 -1.40 19.28 -4.61
CA LEU A 332 -0.85 18.06 -5.20
C LEU A 332 -1.32 17.93 -6.65
N ASP A 333 -0.46 17.38 -7.51
CA ASP A 333 -0.80 17.07 -8.91
C ASP A 333 -1.71 15.84 -9.05
N GLN A 334 -2.08 15.21 -7.92
CA GLN A 334 -3.00 14.09 -7.87
C GLN A 334 -4.02 14.28 -6.75
N GLY A 335 -5.24 13.84 -7.00
CA GLY A 335 -6.37 13.82 -6.05
C GLY A 335 -6.63 12.42 -5.47
N GLY A 336 -5.65 11.53 -5.56
CA GLY A 336 -5.73 10.19 -5.00
C GLY A 336 -5.07 9.10 -5.85
N HIS A 337 -5.21 7.86 -5.40
CA HIS A 337 -4.59 6.68 -6.01
C HIS A 337 -5.30 5.38 -5.60
N GLY A 338 -4.97 4.29 -6.27
CA GLY A 338 -5.33 2.96 -5.79
C GLY A 338 -4.56 2.59 -4.52
N VAL A 339 -5.14 1.72 -3.71
CA VAL A 339 -4.54 1.23 -2.47
C VAL A 339 -4.72 -0.27 -2.32
N GLY A 340 -3.87 -0.91 -1.55
CA GLY A 340 -3.95 -2.35 -1.31
C GLY A 340 -2.84 -2.84 -0.38
N ILE A 341 -2.07 -3.80 -0.85
CA ILE A 341 -0.89 -4.32 -0.16
C ILE A 341 0.30 -3.35 -0.27
N ASP A 342 0.31 -2.48 -1.27
CA ASP A 342 1.11 -1.26 -1.30
C ASP A 342 0.25 -0.06 -0.91
N GLY A 343 0.82 0.90 -0.20
CA GLY A 343 0.11 2.12 0.20
C GLY A 343 -0.28 2.99 -0.99
N GLN A 344 0.49 2.93 -2.09
CA GLN A 344 0.16 3.52 -3.37
C GLN A 344 0.18 2.48 -4.47
N GLU A 345 -0.97 2.27 -5.12
CA GLU A 345 -1.15 1.40 -6.27
C GLU A 345 -1.79 2.18 -7.43
N PRO A 346 -1.70 1.69 -8.68
CA PRO A 346 -2.53 2.22 -9.77
C PRO A 346 -4.04 2.02 -9.47
N PRO A 347 -4.91 2.87 -10.07
CA PRO A 347 -4.61 4.02 -10.90
C PRO A 347 -4.26 5.26 -10.09
N ALA A 348 -3.53 6.22 -10.68
CA ALA A 348 -3.45 7.57 -10.16
C ALA A 348 -4.73 8.35 -10.51
N ILE A 349 -5.23 9.16 -9.60
CA ILE A 349 -6.29 10.16 -9.85
C ILE A 349 -5.56 11.48 -10.10
N ALA A 350 -5.27 11.77 -11.37
CA ALA A 350 -4.44 12.91 -11.76
C ALA A 350 -4.91 13.49 -13.10
N LEU A 351 -4.55 14.75 -13.35
CA LEU A 351 -4.93 15.44 -14.58
C LEU A 351 -4.49 14.68 -15.84
N GLY A 352 -5.42 14.51 -16.77
CA GLY A 352 -5.15 13.87 -18.07
C GLY A 352 -5.03 12.34 -18.02
N GLU A 353 -5.20 11.71 -16.85
CA GLU A 353 -5.23 10.26 -16.74
C GLU A 353 -6.49 9.68 -17.41
N THR A 354 -6.28 8.63 -18.19
CA THR A 354 -7.35 7.98 -18.97
C THR A 354 -7.74 6.60 -18.46
N PHE A 355 -7.23 6.21 -17.29
CA PHE A 355 -7.52 4.91 -16.72
C PHE A 355 -8.99 4.84 -16.28
N GLU A 356 -9.72 3.84 -16.77
CA GLU A 356 -11.13 3.63 -16.40
C GLU A 356 -11.22 2.93 -15.04
N VAL A 357 -11.93 3.55 -14.12
CA VAL A 357 -12.28 2.96 -12.81
C VAL A 357 -13.12 1.72 -13.02
N GLN A 358 -12.85 0.67 -12.25
CA GLN A 358 -13.54 -0.61 -12.34
C GLN A 358 -14.14 -0.99 -10.99
N GLU A 359 -15.22 -1.80 -11.04
CA GLU A 359 -15.83 -2.39 -9.85
C GLU A 359 -14.77 -3.17 -9.03
N ASN A 360 -14.87 -3.08 -7.71
CA ASN A 360 -13.96 -3.67 -6.73
C ASN A 360 -12.56 -3.04 -6.67
N MET A 361 -12.33 -1.88 -7.26
CA MET A 361 -11.18 -1.07 -6.89
C MET A 361 -11.38 -0.44 -5.51
N VAL A 362 -10.29 -0.21 -4.79
CA VAL A 362 -10.28 0.66 -3.61
C VAL A 362 -9.35 1.81 -3.91
N LEU A 363 -9.87 3.02 -3.74
CA LEU A 363 -9.18 4.26 -4.07
C LEU A 363 -9.09 5.16 -2.85
N ALA A 364 -7.93 5.76 -2.64
CA ALA A 364 -7.77 6.93 -1.79
C ALA A 364 -8.26 8.16 -2.57
N LEU A 365 -9.02 9.01 -1.92
CA LEU A 365 -9.46 10.31 -2.42
C LEU A 365 -8.87 11.38 -1.53
N GLU A 366 -8.07 12.27 -2.11
CA GLU A 366 -7.26 13.23 -1.38
C GLU A 366 -7.50 14.66 -1.87
N CYS A 367 -7.60 15.60 -0.94
CA CYS A 367 -7.54 17.03 -1.25
C CYS A 367 -6.63 17.72 -0.24
N TRP A 368 -5.47 18.18 -0.68
CA TRP A 368 -4.50 18.86 0.15
C TRP A 368 -4.17 20.25 -0.38
N MET A 369 -4.10 21.21 0.52
CA MET A 369 -3.68 22.58 0.22
C MET A 369 -2.52 22.98 1.13
N PHE A 370 -1.46 23.52 0.53
CA PHE A 370 -0.25 23.98 1.22
C PHE A 370 -0.16 25.50 1.12
N GLU A 371 0.00 26.15 2.24
CA GLU A 371 0.21 27.58 2.34
C GLU A 371 1.46 27.90 3.14
N THR A 372 2.05 29.07 2.90
CA THR A 372 3.13 29.62 3.74
C THR A 372 2.68 30.96 4.25
N ASP A 373 2.69 31.17 5.57
CA ASP A 373 2.36 32.44 6.16
C ASP A 373 3.54 33.45 6.08
N ASP A 374 3.28 34.71 6.45
CA ASP A 374 4.26 35.80 6.40
C ASP A 374 5.50 35.53 7.27
N ASN A 375 5.42 34.63 8.23
CA ASN A 375 6.53 34.22 9.09
C ASN A 375 7.32 33.04 8.51
N GLY A 376 6.90 32.51 7.36
CA GLY A 376 7.49 31.35 6.72
C GLY A 376 7.10 30.03 7.37
N HIS A 377 6.01 29.98 8.14
CA HIS A 377 5.45 28.72 8.64
C HIS A 377 4.58 28.08 7.57
N HIS A 378 4.69 26.79 7.43
CA HIS A 378 3.89 26.03 6.48
C HIS A 378 2.59 25.55 7.13
N ARG A 379 1.50 25.73 6.42
CA ARG A 379 0.16 25.30 6.82
C ARG A 379 -0.34 24.29 5.82
N VAL A 380 -0.73 23.12 6.28
CA VAL A 380 -1.34 22.09 5.47
C VAL A 380 -2.79 21.93 5.91
N TYR A 381 -3.69 21.93 4.93
CA TYR A 381 -5.11 21.70 5.13
C TYR A 381 -5.54 20.57 4.21
N GLY A 382 -6.46 19.75 4.68
CA GLY A 382 -7.05 18.72 3.85
C GLY A 382 -7.23 17.42 4.58
N GLY A 383 -7.33 16.38 3.79
CA GLY A 383 -7.52 15.04 4.27
C GLY A 383 -7.63 14.01 3.16
N GLU A 384 -7.74 12.77 3.58
CA GLU A 384 -7.82 11.58 2.75
C GLU A 384 -8.91 10.66 3.26
N ASP A 385 -9.65 10.04 2.33
CA ASP A 385 -10.65 9.02 2.60
C ASP A 385 -10.56 7.89 1.58
N TYR A 386 -10.84 6.65 2.00
CA TYR A 386 -10.88 5.52 1.10
C TYR A 386 -12.30 5.18 0.67
N VAL A 387 -12.46 4.84 -0.60
CA VAL A 387 -13.71 4.36 -1.18
C VAL A 387 -13.53 3.00 -1.84
N HIS A 388 -14.50 2.11 -1.66
CA HIS A 388 -14.63 0.86 -2.41
C HIS A 388 -15.58 1.06 -3.58
N VAL A 389 -15.10 0.87 -4.79
CA VAL A 389 -15.91 1.01 -6.01
C VAL A 389 -16.87 -0.16 -6.13
N THR A 390 -18.17 0.15 -6.15
CA THR A 390 -19.25 -0.81 -6.32
C THR A 390 -19.76 -0.81 -7.76
N LYS A 391 -20.75 -1.62 -8.06
CA LYS A 391 -21.33 -1.73 -9.41
C LYS A 391 -21.84 -0.41 -9.99
N ASP A 392 -22.43 0.45 -9.16
CA ASP A 392 -23.15 1.64 -9.61
C ASP A 392 -22.60 2.96 -9.01
N GLY A 393 -21.54 2.89 -8.18
CA GLY A 393 -20.95 4.02 -7.47
C GLY A 393 -19.76 3.59 -6.62
N CYS A 394 -19.64 4.15 -5.42
CA CYS A 394 -18.67 3.68 -4.43
C CYS A 394 -19.24 3.79 -3.00
N ASP A 395 -18.71 2.98 -2.11
CA ASP A 395 -18.97 3.01 -0.67
C ASP A 395 -17.76 3.59 0.06
N LEU A 396 -18.00 4.56 0.93
CA LEU A 396 -16.96 5.10 1.81
C LEU A 396 -16.53 4.03 2.84
N LEU A 397 -15.25 3.74 2.95
CA LEU A 397 -14.73 2.92 4.03
C LEU A 397 -14.80 3.68 5.36
N PRO A 398 -14.65 3.00 6.52
CA PRO A 398 -14.69 3.68 7.81
C PRO A 398 -13.74 4.88 7.82
N THR A 399 -14.28 6.04 8.15
CA THR A 399 -13.56 7.30 8.14
C THR A 399 -13.93 8.14 9.35
N PHE A 400 -13.04 9.03 9.74
CA PHE A 400 -13.27 10.01 10.79
C PHE A 400 -13.99 11.23 10.20
N PRO A 401 -14.80 11.97 10.98
CA PRO A 401 -15.43 13.21 10.49
C PRO A 401 -14.44 14.16 9.84
N THR A 402 -14.89 14.84 8.81
CA THR A 402 -14.03 15.68 7.95
C THR A 402 -14.00 17.15 8.38
N ASP A 403 -14.86 17.55 9.29
CA ASP A 403 -14.77 18.87 9.93
C ASP A 403 -13.41 19.06 10.60
N ILE A 404 -12.93 20.31 10.64
CA ILE A 404 -11.67 20.58 11.33
C ILE A 404 -11.76 20.14 12.80
N MET A 405 -10.90 19.25 13.18
CA MET A 405 -10.88 18.68 14.52
C MET A 405 -10.16 19.62 15.48
N THR A 406 -10.64 19.71 16.71
CA THR A 406 -10.04 20.52 17.75
C THR A 406 -9.42 19.64 18.83
N LEU A 407 -8.13 19.87 19.13
CA LEU A 407 -7.43 19.33 20.29
C LEU A 407 -7.27 20.42 21.35
N GLY A 408 -7.31 20.05 22.61
CA GLY A 408 -7.09 20.96 23.75
C GLY A 408 -8.28 21.90 23.98
N LYS A 409 -9.45 21.36 24.18
CA LYS A 409 -10.67 22.09 24.58
C LYS A 409 -10.51 22.78 25.91
#